data_65f7942cfbae018f7ecf9574929941b8
#
_entry.id   65f7942cfbae018f7ecf9574929941b8
#
_cell.length_a   1.000
_cell.length_b   1.000
_cell.length_c   1.000
_cell.angle_alpha   90.00
_cell.angle_beta   90.00
_cell.angle_gamma   90.00
#
_symmetry.space_group_name_H-M   'P 1'
#
loop_
_entity.id
_entity.type
_entity.pdbx_description
1 polymer ?
#
loop_
_entity_poly.entity_id
_entity_poly.type
_entity_poly.pdbx_seq_one_letter_code
_entity_poly.pdbx_strand_id
1 'polypeptide(L)'
;MSAAAKPRNYRILTRGIQIKKDYLSGIGDSLDLVVLGGYHGKGKRTNWYGSFLLACYNPSTDTYESVCNIGTGFSEEVLQELHKTLSETVIDRPKQFYAHSSGSQHQPDVWFEPRHVWEVKTADLTLSPRYKAGMKEGVDPSGEKGISLRFPRFIKVRDDKKPDEATTSRQVAEMYRKQEGVTRSKGPSVDDDFEY
;
A
#
# COMPACT_ATOMS: atom_id res chain seq x y z
N MET A 1 -27.48 -33.65 -6.94
CA MET A 1 -27.33 -33.22 -6.82
C MET A 1 -26.98 -32.64 -6.93
N SER A 2 -26.91 -32.63 -6.96
CA SER A 2 -26.71 -31.87 -7.00
C SER A 2 -26.24 -31.20 -7.08
N ALA A 3 -26.04 -31.21 -7.29
CA ALA A 3 -25.71 -30.41 -7.33
C ALA A 3 -25.53 -29.62 -7.48
N ALA A 4 -25.77 -29.70 -7.72
CA ALA A 4 -25.81 -28.78 -7.79
C ALA A 4 -25.74 -28.05 -7.35
N ALA A 5 -25.97 -28.15 -7.14
CA ALA A 5 -26.13 -27.32 -6.69
C ALA A 5 -25.41 -26.88 -6.23
N LYS A 6 -24.72 -26.76 -6.28
CA LYS A 6 -24.16 -26.17 -5.94
C LYS A 6 -23.62 -25.31 -6.23
N PRO A 7 -23.51 -25.20 -6.69
CA PRO A 7 -22.88 -24.29 -6.96
C PRO A 7 -23.28 -23.27 -7.05
N ARG A 8 -23.95 -23.14 -7.15
CA ARG A 8 -24.41 -22.07 -7.23
C ARG A 8 -24.34 -21.34 -6.28
N ASN A 9 -24.22 -21.49 -5.65
CA ASN A 9 -24.25 -20.87 -4.71
C ASN A 9 -23.36 -20.17 -4.50
N TYR A 10 -22.83 -20.25 -4.88
CA TYR A 10 -22.07 -19.56 -4.72
C TYR A 10 -22.08 -18.57 -5.32
N ARG A 11 -22.64 -18.52 -5.77
CA ARG A 11 -22.78 -17.54 -6.22
C ARG A 11 -23.28 -16.68 -5.66
N ILE A 12 -23.74 -16.72 -5.26
CA ILE A 12 -24.38 -16.00 -4.73
C ILE A 12 -23.96 -15.41 -3.90
N LEU A 13 -23.40 -15.60 -3.58
CA LEU A 13 -22.92 -15.02 -2.78
C LEU A 13 -22.31 -14.15 -3.09
N THR A 14 -22.15 -14.15 -3.73
CA THR A 14 -21.69 -13.36 -4.00
C THR A 14 -22.01 -12.46 -4.15
N ARG A 15 -22.58 -12.44 -4.29
CA ARG A 15 -22.96 -11.53 -4.43
C ARG A 15 -22.66 -10.64 -3.86
N GLY A 16 -22.48 -10.36 -3.66
CA GLY A 16 -22.15 -9.46 -3.18
C GLY A 16 -21.15 -9.19 -2.82
N ILE A 17 -20.67 -9.21 -3.00
CA ILE A 17 -19.79 -8.94 -2.77
C ILE A 17 -19.09 -8.66 -3.25
N GLN A 18 -18.88 -8.82 -3.72
CA GLN A 18 -18.31 -8.66 -4.12
C GLN A 18 -17.61 -8.50 -4.15
N ILE A 19 -17.46 -8.57 -4.23
CA ILE A 19 -16.85 -8.57 -4.31
C ILE A 19 -16.35 -8.60 -4.54
N LYS A 20 -16.24 -8.60 -4.59
CA LYS A 20 -15.72 -8.74 -4.79
C LYS A 20 -15.11 -8.74 -5.33
N LYS A 21 -14.72 -8.39 -5.70
CA LYS A 21 -14.11 -8.38 -6.28
C LYS A 21 -13.20 -8.51 -6.25
N ASP A 22 -12.90 -8.43 -5.96
CA ASP A 22 -12.13 -8.44 -5.87
C ASP A 22 -11.51 -8.89 -5.76
N TYR A 23 -11.63 -8.69 -5.50
CA TYR A 23 -11.23 -9.01 -5.42
C TYR A 23 -11.00 -9.50 -6.08
N LEU A 24 -11.16 -9.23 -6.26
CA LEU A 24 -11.07 -9.53 -6.86
C LEU A 24 -10.13 -9.89 -7.60
N SER A 25 -9.83 -10.16 -8.08
CA SER A 25 -9.02 -10.76 -8.98
C SER A 25 -7.78 -9.99 -9.14
N GLY A 26 -6.98 -10.03 -9.83
CA GLY A 26 -5.76 -9.31 -9.82
C GLY A 26 -5.74 -8.33 -8.73
N ILE A 27 -6.86 -8.23 -8.28
CA ILE A 27 -7.10 -7.46 -7.16
C ILE A 27 -6.39 -8.05 -6.03
N GLY A 28 -5.92 -7.22 -5.16
CA GLY A 28 -5.19 -7.70 -4.04
C GLY A 28 -3.78 -8.10 -4.41
N ASP A 29 -3.24 -7.45 -5.42
CA ASP A 29 -1.81 -7.57 -5.65
C ASP A 29 -1.08 -7.20 -4.38
N SER A 30 -0.04 -7.94 -4.07
CA SER A 30 0.76 -7.63 -2.92
C SER A 30 2.05 -6.93 -3.34
N LEU A 31 2.54 -6.09 -2.44
CA LEU A 31 3.78 -5.36 -2.65
C LEU A 31 4.67 -5.59 -1.45
N ASP A 32 5.97 -5.57 -1.68
CA ASP A 32 6.96 -5.66 -0.61
C ASP A 32 7.49 -4.25 -0.39
N LEU A 33 7.18 -3.68 0.77
CA LEU A 33 7.45 -2.27 1.03
C LEU A 33 8.35 -2.10 2.26
N VAL A 34 9.12 -1.02 2.26
CA VAL A 34 10.05 -0.70 3.32
C VAL A 34 9.36 0.18 4.36
N VAL A 35 9.61 -0.10 5.64
CA VAL A 35 9.06 0.69 6.73
C VAL A 35 9.99 1.86 7.00
N LEU A 36 9.48 3.07 6.79
CA LEU A 36 10.28 4.28 7.00
C LEU A 36 10.02 4.95 8.33
N GLY A 37 8.81 4.90 8.83
CA GLY A 37 8.48 5.59 10.07
C GLY A 37 7.24 5.04 10.72
N GLY A 38 6.98 5.48 11.95
CA GLY A 38 5.85 5.04 12.72
C GLY A 38 5.13 6.19 13.38
N TYR A 39 3.84 6.00 13.61
CA TYR A 39 2.99 6.96 14.28
C TYR A 39 2.52 6.34 15.58
N HIS A 40 2.55 7.11 16.66
CA HIS A 40 2.09 6.59 17.96
C HIS A 40 0.61 6.24 17.90
N GLY A 41 0.25 5.16 18.57
CA GLY A 41 -1.12 4.74 18.65
C GLY A 41 -1.92 5.59 19.62
N LYS A 42 -3.23 5.37 19.63
CA LYS A 42 -4.16 6.07 20.50
C LYS A 42 -4.91 5.04 21.35
N GLY A 43 -5.41 5.48 22.50
CA GLY A 43 -6.14 4.61 23.39
C GLY A 43 -5.26 3.48 23.90
N LYS A 44 -5.68 2.25 23.65
CA LYS A 44 -4.95 1.07 24.11
C LYS A 44 -3.58 0.92 23.47
N ARG A 45 -3.36 1.60 22.35
CA ARG A 45 -2.10 1.50 21.59
C ARG A 45 -1.17 2.67 21.85
N THR A 46 -1.42 3.44 22.91
CA THR A 46 -0.62 4.63 23.21
C THR A 46 0.86 4.32 23.34
N ASN A 47 1.21 3.16 23.86
CA ASN A 47 2.62 2.76 24.04
C ASN A 47 3.20 2.03 22.83
N TRP A 48 2.41 1.87 21.78
CA TRP A 48 2.84 1.17 20.56
C TRP A 48 2.60 2.08 19.37
N TYR A 49 3.14 1.64 18.22
CA TYR A 49 2.83 2.36 16.99
C TYR A 49 1.46 1.92 16.50
N GLY A 50 0.64 2.90 16.12
CA GLY A 50 -0.70 2.62 15.61
C GLY A 50 -0.75 2.49 14.10
N SER A 51 0.19 3.12 13.41
CA SER A 51 0.30 3.04 11.96
C SER A 51 1.74 3.31 11.55
N PHE A 52 2.02 3.05 10.27
CA PHE A 52 3.39 3.10 9.75
C PHE A 52 3.42 3.72 8.37
N LEU A 53 4.50 4.42 8.07
CA LEU A 53 4.75 4.97 6.75
C LEU A 53 5.60 3.98 5.97
N LEU A 54 5.10 3.57 4.81
CA LEU A 54 5.78 2.59 3.96
C LEU A 54 6.20 3.21 2.64
N ALA A 55 7.21 2.62 2.03
CA ALA A 55 7.78 3.14 0.80
C ALA A 55 8.16 2.03 -0.16
N CYS A 56 8.14 2.36 -1.45
CA CYS A 56 8.74 1.53 -2.48
C CYS A 56 10.15 2.04 -2.73
N TYR A 57 10.92 1.29 -3.50
CA TYR A 57 12.32 1.63 -3.76
C TYR A 57 12.49 2.09 -5.21
N ASN A 58 13.23 3.18 -5.39
CA ASN A 58 13.56 3.68 -6.72
C ASN A 58 15.05 3.43 -6.98
N PRO A 59 15.38 2.39 -7.75
CA PRO A 59 16.79 2.07 -7.99
C PRO A 59 17.53 3.08 -8.85
N SER A 60 16.80 3.86 -9.65
CA SER A 60 17.41 4.87 -10.50
C SER A 60 18.02 6.01 -9.70
N THR A 61 17.39 6.36 -8.58
CA THR A 61 17.85 7.45 -7.72
C THR A 61 18.30 6.95 -6.36
N ASP A 62 18.22 5.65 -6.12
CA ASP A 62 18.57 5.04 -4.84
C ASP A 62 17.82 5.71 -3.69
N THR A 63 16.51 5.89 -3.87
CA THR A 63 15.65 6.52 -2.87
C THR A 63 14.47 5.62 -2.52
N TYR A 64 13.91 5.86 -1.33
CA TYR A 64 12.69 5.19 -0.90
C TYR A 64 11.56 6.20 -0.98
N GLU A 65 10.55 5.91 -1.79
CA GLU A 65 9.45 6.83 -2.08
C GLU A 65 8.21 6.41 -1.33
N SER A 66 7.66 7.30 -0.53
CA SER A 66 6.48 7.01 0.29
C SER A 66 5.30 6.61 -0.58
N VAL A 67 4.55 5.59 -0.15
CA VAL A 67 3.46 5.04 -0.95
C VAL A 67 2.17 4.90 -0.14
N CYS A 68 2.25 4.76 1.16
CA CYS A 68 1.03 4.67 1.97
C CYS A 68 1.35 4.75 3.46
N ASN A 69 0.30 5.01 4.23
CA ASN A 69 0.30 4.77 5.66
C ASN A 69 -0.56 3.54 5.89
N ILE A 70 -0.15 2.67 6.78
CA ILE A 70 -0.86 1.43 7.04
C ILE A 70 -1.11 1.27 8.53
N GLY A 71 -2.33 0.91 8.88
CA GLY A 71 -2.72 0.69 10.27
C GLY A 71 -3.67 -0.48 10.44
N THR A 72 -3.83 -1.31 9.42
CA THR A 72 -4.76 -2.44 9.46
C THR A 72 -4.05 -3.75 9.09
N GLY A 73 -4.63 -4.85 9.54
CA GLY A 73 -4.07 -6.17 9.28
C GLY A 73 -3.17 -6.66 10.40
N PHE A 74 -3.09 -5.91 11.50
CA PHE A 74 -2.22 -6.26 12.62
C PHE A 74 -3.05 -6.78 13.79
N SER A 75 -2.59 -7.89 14.39
CA SER A 75 -3.09 -8.30 15.68
C SER A 75 -2.28 -7.57 16.76
N GLU A 76 -2.77 -7.57 17.99
CA GLU A 76 -2.04 -6.93 19.08
C GLU A 76 -0.68 -7.58 19.28
N GLU A 77 -0.61 -8.90 19.16
CA GLU A 77 0.65 -9.61 19.29
C GLU A 77 1.66 -9.18 18.24
N VAL A 78 1.19 -9.03 16.99
CA VAL A 78 2.06 -8.59 15.90
C VAL A 78 2.53 -7.16 16.15
N LEU A 79 1.64 -6.28 16.61
CA LEU A 79 2.02 -4.90 16.91
C LEU A 79 3.08 -4.83 18.00
N GLN A 80 2.98 -5.68 19.02
CA GLN A 80 3.99 -5.73 20.08
C GLN A 80 5.33 -6.17 19.53
N GLU A 81 5.33 -7.21 18.71
CA GLU A 81 6.53 -7.71 18.07
C GLU A 81 7.19 -6.65 17.21
N LEU A 82 6.37 -5.98 16.39
CA LEU A 82 6.87 -4.95 15.49
C LEU A 82 7.40 -3.75 16.26
N HIS A 83 6.72 -3.36 17.33
CA HIS A 83 7.21 -2.27 18.17
C HIS A 83 8.59 -2.58 18.71
N LYS A 84 8.76 -3.78 19.21
CA LYS A 84 10.04 -4.22 19.77
C LYS A 84 11.14 -4.20 18.72
N THR A 85 10.85 -4.78 17.56
CA THR A 85 11.84 -4.89 16.48
C THR A 85 12.19 -3.53 15.90
N LEU A 86 11.20 -2.72 15.66
CA LEU A 86 11.38 -1.41 15.04
C LEU A 86 12.05 -0.42 15.98
N SER A 87 11.80 -0.56 17.29
CA SER A 87 12.41 0.36 18.27
C SER A 87 13.93 0.28 18.25
N GLU A 88 14.49 -0.82 17.79
CA GLU A 88 15.93 -0.98 17.69
C GLU A 88 16.52 -0.22 16.50
N THR A 89 15.68 0.25 15.60
CA THR A 89 16.12 0.93 14.38
C THR A 89 15.70 2.39 14.32
N VAL A 90 15.25 2.96 15.43
CA VAL A 90 14.83 4.36 15.48
C VAL A 90 16.00 5.29 15.22
N ILE A 91 15.76 6.31 14.38
CA ILE A 91 16.74 7.35 14.08
C ILE A 91 16.12 8.71 14.36
N ASP A 92 16.96 9.72 14.55
CA ASP A 92 16.50 11.05 14.93
C ASP A 92 15.72 11.77 13.85
N ARG A 93 16.05 11.52 12.60
CA ARG A 93 15.45 12.22 11.47
C ARG A 93 15.46 11.31 10.25
N PRO A 94 14.62 11.60 9.25
CA PRO A 94 14.58 10.78 8.04
C PRO A 94 15.90 10.89 7.29
N LYS A 95 16.26 9.79 6.63
CA LYS A 95 17.45 9.81 5.78
C LYS A 95 17.21 10.72 4.59
N GLN A 96 18.27 11.26 4.03
CA GLN A 96 18.17 12.16 2.87
C GLN A 96 17.56 11.48 1.66
N PHE A 97 17.71 10.17 1.57
CA PHE A 97 17.17 9.40 0.45
C PHE A 97 15.75 8.87 0.71
N TYR A 98 15.07 9.38 1.71
CA TYR A 98 13.64 9.14 1.91
C TYR A 98 12.87 10.25 1.20
N ALA A 99 12.06 9.88 0.20
CA ALA A 99 11.21 10.83 -0.50
C ALA A 99 9.81 10.75 0.12
N HIS A 100 9.43 11.80 0.82
CA HIS A 100 8.15 11.83 1.53
C HIS A 100 7.60 13.25 1.51
N SER A 101 6.34 13.37 1.93
CA SER A 101 5.69 14.68 1.99
C SER A 101 6.39 15.57 3.01
N SER A 102 6.55 16.83 2.67
CA SER A 102 7.16 17.82 3.58
C SER A 102 6.16 18.42 4.54
N GLY A 103 4.86 18.14 4.37
CA GLY A 103 3.84 18.70 5.25
C GLY A 103 3.96 18.18 6.67
N SER A 104 3.98 19.09 7.63
CA SER A 104 4.16 18.72 9.03
C SER A 104 3.05 17.82 9.56
N GLN A 105 1.87 17.90 8.99
CA GLN A 105 0.73 17.11 9.43
C GLN A 105 0.85 15.62 9.12
N HIS A 106 1.76 15.27 8.22
CA HIS A 106 1.87 13.91 7.74
C HIS A 106 3.19 13.25 8.11
N GLN A 107 3.96 13.91 8.97
CA GLN A 107 5.25 13.37 9.37
C GLN A 107 5.07 12.27 10.41
N PRO A 108 5.80 11.16 10.31
CA PRO A 108 5.80 10.15 11.36
C PRO A 108 6.31 10.73 12.67
N ASP A 109 5.85 10.15 13.78
CA ASP A 109 6.36 10.53 15.11
C ASP A 109 7.78 10.04 15.31
N VAL A 110 8.11 8.90 14.72
CA VAL A 110 9.47 8.35 14.77
C VAL A 110 9.87 7.89 13.37
N TRP A 111 11.17 7.95 13.10
CA TRP A 111 11.73 7.45 11.86
C TRP A 111 12.59 6.23 12.14
N PHE A 112 12.66 5.32 11.16
CA PHE A 112 13.43 4.09 11.28
C PHE A 112 14.47 4.01 10.20
N GLU A 113 15.55 3.24 10.46
CA GLU A 113 16.48 2.90 9.42
C GLU A 113 15.78 1.98 8.41
N PRO A 114 16.17 2.01 7.13
CA PRO A 114 15.50 1.19 6.11
C PRO A 114 15.98 -0.25 6.21
N ARG A 115 15.40 -1.01 7.10
CA ARG A 115 15.78 -2.40 7.34
C ARG A 115 14.65 -3.39 7.12
N HIS A 116 13.43 -2.99 7.43
CA HIS A 116 12.31 -3.92 7.45
C HIS A 116 11.48 -3.82 6.20
N VAL A 117 11.22 -4.97 5.59
CA VAL A 117 10.37 -5.07 4.41
C VAL A 117 9.14 -5.89 4.80
N TRP A 118 7.97 -5.36 4.48
CA TRP A 118 6.70 -6.00 4.77
C TRP A 118 5.94 -6.28 3.51
N GLU A 119 5.26 -7.43 3.47
CA GLU A 119 4.33 -7.71 2.39
C GLU A 119 2.98 -7.09 2.76
N VAL A 120 2.42 -6.34 1.82
CA VAL A 120 1.20 -5.57 2.02
C VAL A 120 0.28 -5.80 0.83
N LYS A 121 -1.00 -5.99 1.09
CA LYS A 121 -2.02 -6.07 0.05
C LYS A 121 -2.74 -4.74 -0.05
N THR A 122 -3.22 -4.44 -1.27
CA THR A 122 -3.99 -3.22 -1.50
C THR A 122 -5.20 -3.54 -2.36
N ALA A 123 -6.28 -2.79 -2.16
CA ALA A 123 -7.48 -2.95 -2.97
C ALA A 123 -7.27 -2.35 -4.36
N ASP A 124 -6.71 -1.16 -4.42
CA ASP A 124 -6.37 -0.52 -5.68
C ASP A 124 -5.36 0.60 -5.44
N LEU A 125 -4.97 1.25 -6.52
CA LEU A 125 -3.99 2.32 -6.50
C LEU A 125 -4.64 3.61 -6.97
N THR A 126 -4.19 4.73 -6.39
CA THR A 126 -4.68 6.04 -6.75
C THR A 126 -3.54 7.05 -6.73
N LEU A 127 -3.78 8.24 -7.26
CA LEU A 127 -2.79 9.31 -7.20
C LEU A 127 -3.08 10.22 -6.02
N SER A 128 -2.04 10.67 -5.35
CA SER A 128 -2.19 11.52 -4.18
C SER A 128 -1.00 12.48 -4.08
N PRO A 129 -1.24 13.75 -3.76
CA PRO A 129 -0.15 14.69 -3.57
C PRO A 129 0.64 14.42 -2.29
N ARG A 130 0.11 13.57 -1.43
CA ARG A 130 0.73 13.22 -0.17
C ARG A 130 1.89 12.24 -0.30
N TYR A 131 1.89 11.42 -1.37
CA TYR A 131 2.87 10.36 -1.54
C TYR A 131 3.73 10.59 -2.76
N LYS A 132 4.90 9.96 -2.78
CA LYS A 132 5.92 10.21 -3.80
C LYS A 132 6.17 9.03 -4.73
N ALA A 133 5.56 7.87 -4.45
CA ALA A 133 5.83 6.66 -5.22
C ALA A 133 5.50 6.84 -6.70
N GLY A 134 6.46 6.51 -7.55
CA GLY A 134 6.25 6.56 -8.99
C GLY A 134 6.07 7.95 -9.57
N MET A 135 6.32 8.98 -8.77
CA MET A 135 6.13 10.36 -9.20
C MET A 135 6.99 10.70 -10.42
N LYS A 136 8.18 10.11 -10.49
CA LYS A 136 9.11 10.33 -11.58
C LYS A 136 8.87 9.43 -12.78
N GLU A 137 7.86 8.55 -12.68
CA GLU A 137 7.53 7.61 -13.75
C GLU A 137 6.48 8.15 -14.71
N GLY A 138 6.07 9.40 -14.53
CA GLY A 138 5.13 10.03 -15.45
C GLY A 138 3.68 9.61 -15.30
N VAL A 139 3.32 9.06 -14.14
CA VAL A 139 1.92 8.64 -13.92
C VAL A 139 0.99 9.84 -13.76
N ASP A 140 1.52 10.96 -13.28
CA ASP A 140 0.79 12.21 -13.17
C ASP A 140 1.43 13.21 -14.12
N PRO A 141 0.69 13.67 -15.16
CA PRO A 141 1.26 14.63 -16.13
C PRO A 141 1.76 15.91 -15.49
N SER A 142 1.15 16.36 -14.37
CA SER A 142 1.62 17.57 -13.70
C SER A 142 2.86 17.31 -12.85
N GLY A 143 3.16 16.05 -12.54
CA GLY A 143 4.32 15.69 -11.74
C GLY A 143 4.19 16.04 -10.27
N GLU A 144 2.98 16.32 -9.81
CA GLU A 144 2.76 16.74 -8.43
C GLU A 144 2.25 15.63 -7.53
N LYS A 145 1.74 14.55 -8.11
CA LYS A 145 1.15 13.45 -7.34
C LYS A 145 1.92 12.16 -7.53
N GLY A 146 2.04 11.42 -6.45
CA GLY A 146 2.59 10.08 -6.49
C GLY A 146 1.48 9.05 -6.31
N ILE A 147 1.85 7.79 -6.41
CA ILE A 147 0.90 6.70 -6.28
C ILE A 147 0.70 6.37 -4.80
N SER A 148 -0.53 6.13 -4.43
CA SER A 148 -0.91 5.74 -3.08
C SER A 148 -1.68 4.43 -3.13
N LEU A 149 -1.51 3.60 -2.11
CA LEU A 149 -2.29 2.37 -1.97
C LEU A 149 -3.57 2.68 -1.22
N ARG A 150 -4.70 2.20 -1.74
CA ARG A 150 -5.98 2.36 -1.07
C ARG A 150 -6.30 1.09 -0.29
N PHE A 151 -6.73 1.27 0.95
CA PHE A 151 -7.07 0.17 1.85
C PHE A 151 -5.94 -0.84 1.97
N PRO A 152 -4.72 -0.38 2.30
CA PRO A 152 -3.60 -1.30 2.45
C PRO A 152 -3.77 -2.16 3.68
N ARG A 153 -3.28 -3.39 3.60
CA ARG A 153 -3.42 -4.36 4.68
C ARG A 153 -2.11 -5.12 4.87
N PHE A 154 -1.62 -5.15 6.10
CA PHE A 154 -0.42 -5.88 6.44
C PHE A 154 -0.64 -7.39 6.28
N ILE A 155 0.29 -8.07 5.64
CA ILE A 155 0.25 -9.52 5.46
C ILE A 155 1.30 -10.19 6.35
N LYS A 156 2.56 -9.85 6.13
CA LYS A 156 3.65 -10.45 6.93
C LYS A 156 4.94 -9.67 6.76
N VAL A 157 5.88 -9.94 7.66
CA VAL A 157 7.24 -9.43 7.54
C VAL A 157 7.99 -10.29 6.52
N ARG A 158 8.75 -9.64 5.64
CA ARG A 158 9.58 -10.33 4.66
C ARG A 158 11.03 -10.32 5.13
N ASP A 159 11.39 -11.30 5.96
CA ASP A 159 12.76 -11.44 6.47
C ASP A 159 13.75 -11.81 5.39
N ASP A 160 13.25 -12.37 4.30
CA ASP A 160 14.04 -12.85 3.18
C ASP A 160 14.41 -11.77 2.17
N LYS A 161 13.97 -10.53 2.39
CA LYS A 161 14.23 -9.43 1.46
C LYS A 161 14.94 -8.27 2.14
N LYS A 162 15.86 -7.68 1.39
CA LYS A 162 16.52 -6.45 1.82
C LYS A 162 15.74 -5.26 1.32
N PRO A 163 15.94 -4.07 1.91
CA PRO A 163 15.20 -2.88 1.47
C PRO A 163 15.35 -2.57 -0.01
N ASP A 164 16.53 -2.78 -0.57
CA ASP A 164 16.77 -2.51 -1.99
C ASP A 164 16.17 -3.60 -2.90
N GLU A 165 15.59 -4.63 -2.30
CA GLU A 165 14.86 -5.66 -3.05
C GLU A 165 13.35 -5.46 -2.95
N ALA A 166 12.91 -4.36 -2.36
CA ALA A 166 11.48 -4.04 -2.24
C ALA A 166 10.90 -3.76 -3.62
N THR A 167 9.56 -3.76 -3.68
CA THR A 167 8.85 -3.41 -4.90
C THR A 167 9.35 -2.04 -5.36
N THR A 168 9.65 -1.93 -6.65
CA THR A 168 10.24 -0.70 -7.19
C THR A 168 9.17 0.31 -7.59
N SER A 169 9.57 1.57 -7.66
CA SER A 169 8.70 2.65 -8.11
C SER A 169 8.16 2.37 -9.51
N ARG A 170 8.98 1.78 -10.37
CA ARG A 170 8.56 1.41 -11.71
C ARG A 170 7.48 0.34 -11.69
N GLN A 171 7.65 -0.66 -10.84
CA GLN A 171 6.65 -1.72 -10.71
C GLN A 171 5.32 -1.16 -10.20
N VAL A 172 5.38 -0.25 -9.25
CA VAL A 172 4.19 0.39 -8.73
C VAL A 172 3.50 1.21 -9.83
N ALA A 173 4.29 1.93 -10.61
CA ALA A 173 3.75 2.70 -11.73
C ALA A 173 3.11 1.82 -12.79
N GLU A 174 3.72 0.67 -13.08
CA GLU A 174 3.16 -0.27 -14.04
C GLU A 174 1.84 -0.86 -13.54
N MET A 175 1.76 -1.15 -12.26
CA MET A 175 0.52 -1.64 -11.65
C MET A 175 -0.59 -0.61 -11.79
N TYR A 176 -0.26 0.65 -11.56
CA TYR A 176 -1.22 1.75 -11.68
C TYR A 176 -1.70 1.90 -13.13
N ARG A 177 -0.79 1.87 -14.09
CA ARG A 177 -1.14 1.98 -15.51
C ARG A 177 -2.01 0.82 -15.99
N LYS A 178 -1.71 -0.36 -15.50
CA LYS A 178 -2.48 -1.56 -15.84
C LYS A 178 -3.91 -1.43 -15.34
N GLN A 179 -4.06 -0.95 -14.11
CA GLN A 179 -5.36 -0.71 -13.51
C GLN A 179 -6.13 0.34 -14.30
N GLU A 180 -5.50 1.43 -14.69
CA GLU A 180 -6.11 2.50 -15.47
C GLU A 180 -6.55 2.01 -16.85
N GLY A 181 -5.75 1.17 -17.47
CA GLY A 181 -6.10 0.60 -18.75
C GLY A 181 -7.37 -0.20 -18.68
N VAL A 182 -7.54 -1.00 -17.66
CA VAL A 182 -8.75 -1.80 -17.46
C VAL A 182 -9.96 -0.91 -17.22
N THR A 183 -9.78 0.12 -16.41
CA THR A 183 -10.85 1.05 -16.10
C THR A 183 -11.33 1.78 -17.36
N ARG A 184 -10.38 2.23 -18.18
CA ARG A 184 -10.74 2.94 -19.43
C ARG A 184 -11.46 2.06 -20.41
N SER A 185 -11.09 0.80 -20.49
CA SER A 185 -11.71 -0.11 -21.43
C SER A 185 -13.17 -0.40 -21.07
N LYS A 186 -13.51 -0.25 -19.81
CA LYS A 186 -14.87 -0.50 -19.35
C LYS A 186 -15.70 0.77 -19.24
N GLY A 187 -15.05 1.87 -19.07
CA GLY A 187 -15.72 3.13 -18.80
C GLY A 187 -16.78 3.55 -19.81
N PRO A 188 -16.42 3.61 -21.08
CA PRO A 188 -17.37 4.10 -22.07
C PRO A 188 -18.67 3.30 -22.13
N SER A 189 -18.58 2.00 -22.06
CA SER A 189 -19.78 1.20 -22.13
C SER A 189 -20.67 1.38 -20.90
N VAL A 190 -20.04 1.58 -19.75
CA VAL A 190 -20.79 1.80 -18.53
C VAL A 190 -21.50 3.14 -18.59
N ASP A 191 -20.79 4.15 -19.07
CA ASP A 191 -21.36 5.48 -19.19
C ASP A 191 -22.54 5.49 -20.15
N ASP A 192 -22.40 4.76 -21.24
CA ASP A 192 -23.48 4.68 -22.21
C ASP A 192 -24.73 4.07 -21.58
N ASP A 193 -24.54 3.09 -20.74
CA ASP A 193 -25.65 2.44 -20.07
C ASP A 193 -26.41 3.40 -19.18
N PHE A 194 -25.71 4.29 -18.55
CA PHE A 194 -26.33 5.26 -17.64
C PHE A 194 -27.08 6.37 -18.35
N GLU A 195 -26.83 6.52 -19.62
CA GLU A 195 -27.52 7.54 -20.40
C GLU A 195 -29.01 7.23 -20.55
N TYR A 196 -29.40 6.03 -20.36
CA TYR A 196 -30.75 5.58 -20.58
C TYR A 196 -31.41 5.03 -19.33
#